data_b200c3e20345bc6be9d7c7b010fd7b3e
#
_entry.id   b200c3e20345bc6be9d7c7b010fd7b3e
#
_cell.length_a   1.000
_cell.length_b   1.000
_cell.length_c   1.000
_cell.angle_alpha   90.00
_cell.angle_beta   90.00
_cell.angle_gamma   90.00
#
_symmetry.space_group_name_H-M   'P 1'
#
loop_
_entity.id
_entity.type
_entity.pdbx_description
1 polymer ?
#
loop_
_entity_poly.entity_id
_entity_poly.type
_entity_poly.pdbx_seq_one_letter_code
_entity_poly.pdbx_strand_id
1 'polypeptide(L)'
;VPCAPEVTLGEGRTPLVPLTGSVSAKLDFLMPTLSFKDRGAVVLAAHALRLARAGGLDRVVADSSGNAGTAAAAYCARAGLDCRVYVPGGTSPKKLEQIRAHGAEVVEVPGDREATARAAREAADEPGTFYASHVYNPYFTQGTKTYVYELWEELGGRLPDTIVVPVGNGTLLLGAALAVEELHRHGLADTRPALVAVQAEAVSPLAEAFHAGADDIAGPAAVRPTLAEGIAIPAPPRARQILRAVRETGGTFLTVPEERIRAAQRDLARRGLFVEATGTACWAAVEAAPPRPGLTVVPLCGAGAKTGLAP
;
A
#
# COMPACT_ATOMS: atom_id res chain seq x y z
N VAL A 1 16.32 -6.58 2.86
CA VAL A 1 15.83 -5.55 3.80
C VAL A 1 17.03 -4.87 4.46
N PRO A 2 17.13 -3.52 4.45
CA PRO A 2 18.30 -2.81 4.96
C PRO A 2 18.58 -2.99 6.45
N CYS A 3 17.55 -3.29 7.23
CA CYS A 3 17.68 -3.66 8.64
C CYS A 3 16.70 -4.79 8.96
N ALA A 4 17.15 -5.77 9.73
CA ALA A 4 16.28 -6.80 10.24
C ALA A 4 15.23 -6.16 11.17
N PRO A 5 13.95 -6.49 11.05
CA PRO A 5 12.93 -6.00 11.97
C PRO A 5 13.20 -6.50 13.39
N GLU A 6 13.41 -5.59 14.33
CA GLU A 6 13.52 -5.90 15.76
C GLU A 6 12.15 -5.85 16.45
N VAL A 7 11.18 -5.22 15.76
CA VAL A 7 9.83 -5.00 16.24
C VAL A 7 8.86 -5.73 15.32
N THR A 8 8.37 -6.86 15.71
CA THR A 8 7.41 -7.66 14.93
C THR A 8 6.11 -7.86 15.70
N LEU A 9 5.01 -7.91 14.97
CA LEU A 9 3.69 -8.34 15.42
C LEU A 9 3.26 -9.63 14.70
N GLY A 10 4.20 -10.28 13.95
CA GLY A 10 3.93 -11.48 13.17
C GLY A 10 3.41 -11.17 11.76
N GLU A 11 3.72 -10.00 11.22
CA GLU A 11 3.38 -9.58 9.86
C GLU A 11 4.07 -10.44 8.79
N GLY A 12 3.48 -10.49 7.62
CA GLY A 12 3.96 -11.31 6.51
C GLY A 12 3.41 -12.75 6.52
N ARG A 13 3.93 -13.58 5.59
CA ARG A 13 3.50 -14.97 5.37
C ARG A 13 1.98 -15.12 5.24
N THR A 14 1.35 -14.11 4.60
CA THR A 14 -0.09 -14.15 4.37
C THR A 14 -0.42 -15.23 3.35
N PRO A 15 -1.55 -15.93 3.47
CA PRO A 15 -1.90 -17.01 2.54
C PRO A 15 -2.01 -16.54 1.09
N LEU A 16 -1.58 -17.38 0.15
CA LEU A 16 -1.88 -17.28 -1.27
C LEU A 16 -2.97 -18.30 -1.60
N VAL A 17 -4.16 -17.83 -1.99
CA VAL A 17 -5.32 -18.70 -2.25
C VAL A 17 -5.82 -18.53 -3.67
N PRO A 18 -6.23 -19.64 -4.35
CA PRO A 18 -6.80 -19.54 -5.69
C PRO A 18 -8.20 -18.91 -5.65
N LEU A 19 -8.47 -17.97 -6.55
CA LEU A 19 -9.80 -17.41 -6.81
C LEU A 19 -10.43 -18.06 -8.05
N THR A 20 -9.61 -18.34 -9.07
CA THR A 20 -9.96 -19.07 -10.30
C THR A 20 -8.81 -19.98 -10.71
N GLY A 21 -8.93 -20.66 -11.85
CA GLY A 21 -7.84 -21.49 -12.37
C GLY A 21 -6.57 -20.72 -12.76
N SER A 22 -6.66 -19.40 -12.98
CA SER A 22 -5.54 -18.56 -13.42
C SER A 22 -5.28 -17.35 -12.52
N VAL A 23 -6.11 -17.11 -11.51
CA VAL A 23 -5.95 -15.97 -10.58
C VAL A 23 -5.90 -16.46 -9.15
N SER A 24 -4.84 -16.04 -8.44
CA SER A 24 -4.69 -16.26 -6.99
C SER A 24 -4.65 -14.93 -6.24
N ALA A 25 -5.13 -14.94 -5.00
CA ALA A 25 -5.14 -13.78 -4.12
C ALA A 25 -4.15 -13.95 -2.97
N LYS A 26 -3.33 -12.95 -2.73
CA LYS A 26 -2.48 -12.80 -1.55
C LYS A 26 -3.27 -12.06 -0.46
N LEU A 27 -3.52 -12.72 0.67
CA LEU A 27 -4.46 -12.25 1.70
C LEU A 27 -3.82 -11.26 2.68
N ASP A 28 -3.30 -10.14 2.20
CA ASP A 28 -2.62 -9.14 3.04
C ASP A 28 -3.55 -8.43 4.05
N PHE A 29 -4.87 -8.56 3.89
CA PHE A 29 -5.83 -8.10 4.89
C PHE A 29 -5.81 -8.91 6.22
N LEU A 30 -5.09 -10.04 6.27
CA LEU A 30 -4.88 -10.84 7.48
C LEU A 30 -3.68 -10.40 8.32
N MET A 31 -3.00 -9.33 7.93
CA MET A 31 -1.91 -8.74 8.71
C MET A 31 -2.37 -8.21 10.09
N PRO A 32 -1.45 -8.04 11.07
CA PRO A 32 -1.79 -7.61 12.43
C PRO A 32 -2.67 -6.35 12.52
N THR A 33 -2.41 -5.32 11.69
CA THR A 33 -3.27 -4.13 11.62
C THR A 33 -4.27 -4.20 10.47
N LEU A 34 -4.55 -5.40 9.96
CA LEU A 34 -5.53 -5.69 8.93
C LEU A 34 -5.24 -5.02 7.57
N SER A 35 -3.97 -4.79 7.23
CA SER A 35 -3.58 -4.30 5.91
C SER A 35 -2.11 -4.54 5.57
N PHE A 36 -1.79 -4.53 4.27
CA PHE A 36 -0.42 -4.67 3.75
C PHE A 36 0.56 -3.60 4.26
N LYS A 37 0.06 -2.51 4.87
CA LYS A 37 0.89 -1.43 5.39
C LYS A 37 1.85 -1.90 6.48
N ASP A 38 1.53 -2.98 7.15
CA ASP A 38 2.38 -3.61 8.17
C ASP A 38 3.75 -3.98 7.62
N ARG A 39 3.82 -4.45 6.37
CA ARG A 39 5.08 -4.78 5.70
C ARG A 39 6.08 -3.62 5.72
N GLY A 40 5.60 -2.42 5.44
CA GLY A 40 6.43 -1.21 5.45
C GLY A 40 6.63 -0.64 6.84
N ALA A 41 5.60 -0.66 7.67
CA ALA A 41 5.59 -0.06 8.99
C ALA A 41 6.59 -0.73 9.95
N VAL A 42 6.71 -2.06 9.91
CA VAL A 42 7.68 -2.79 10.75
C VAL A 42 9.13 -2.37 10.44
N VAL A 43 9.47 -2.17 9.17
CA VAL A 43 10.83 -1.75 8.78
C VAL A 43 11.09 -0.29 9.18
N LEU A 44 10.10 0.59 9.03
CA LEU A 44 10.19 1.96 9.52
C LEU A 44 10.38 2.02 11.05
N ALA A 45 9.55 1.29 11.80
CA ALA A 45 9.62 1.28 13.26
C ALA A 45 10.95 0.68 13.76
N ALA A 46 11.45 -0.39 13.12
CA ALA A 46 12.77 -0.95 13.45
C ALA A 46 13.91 0.06 13.20
N HIS A 47 13.83 0.83 12.11
CA HIS A 47 14.79 1.88 11.84
C HIS A 47 14.70 3.03 12.85
N ALA A 48 13.48 3.51 13.15
CA ALA A 48 13.24 4.54 14.16
C ALA A 48 13.74 4.11 15.55
N LEU A 49 13.50 2.85 15.95
CA LEU A 49 14.02 2.31 17.22
C LEU A 49 15.55 2.34 17.29
N ARG A 50 16.23 2.04 16.18
CA ARG A 50 17.70 2.15 16.13
C ARG A 50 18.17 3.59 16.32
N LEU A 51 17.48 4.56 15.71
CA LEU A 51 17.79 5.99 15.91
C LEU A 51 17.54 6.43 17.35
N ALA A 52 16.42 6.00 17.96
CA ALA A 52 16.11 6.30 19.36
C ALA A 52 17.17 5.73 20.32
N ARG A 53 17.61 4.49 20.12
CA ARG A 53 18.69 3.86 20.91
C ARG A 53 20.05 4.56 20.77
N ALA A 54 20.26 5.22 19.64
CA ALA A 54 21.45 6.04 19.41
C ALA A 54 21.33 7.46 20.00
N GLY A 55 20.22 7.79 20.67
CA GLY A 55 19.97 9.10 21.27
C GLY A 55 19.60 10.20 20.27
N GLY A 56 19.24 9.84 19.04
CA GLY A 56 18.91 10.79 17.97
C GLY A 56 17.42 10.91 17.65
N LEU A 57 16.54 10.31 18.46
CA LEU A 57 15.11 10.31 18.20
C LEU A 57 14.29 10.39 19.48
N ASP A 58 13.37 11.37 19.51
CA ASP A 58 12.41 11.57 20.59
C ASP A 58 10.99 11.18 20.15
N ARG A 59 10.67 11.34 18.86
CA ARG A 59 9.31 11.17 18.36
C ARG A 59 9.26 10.68 16.91
N VAL A 60 8.21 9.91 16.62
CA VAL A 60 7.84 9.49 15.25
C VAL A 60 6.60 10.25 14.80
N VAL A 61 6.60 10.78 13.59
CA VAL A 61 5.47 11.49 12.96
C VAL A 61 5.01 10.75 11.72
N ALA A 62 3.69 10.61 11.55
CA ALA A 62 3.04 10.08 10.34
C ALA A 62 1.86 10.96 9.91
N ASP A 63 1.47 10.89 8.62
CA ASP A 63 0.42 11.73 8.03
C ASP A 63 -0.67 10.91 7.33
N SER A 64 -1.31 10.01 8.03
CA SER A 64 -2.38 9.18 7.45
C SER A 64 -3.47 8.84 8.47
N SER A 65 -4.72 9.14 8.12
CA SER A 65 -5.90 8.71 8.90
C SER A 65 -6.34 7.26 8.59
N GLY A 66 -5.70 6.60 7.61
CA GLY A 66 -6.06 5.26 7.15
C GLY A 66 -5.06 4.20 7.58
N ASN A 67 -4.99 3.12 6.79
CA ASN A 67 -4.16 1.95 7.07
C ASN A 67 -2.68 2.26 7.39
N ALA A 68 -2.08 3.27 6.75
CA ALA A 68 -0.69 3.62 7.01
C ALA A 68 -0.49 4.26 8.40
N GLY A 69 -1.40 5.14 8.83
CA GLY A 69 -1.34 5.73 10.18
C GLY A 69 -1.61 4.68 11.27
N THR A 70 -2.60 3.80 11.06
CA THR A 70 -2.86 2.69 11.98
C THR A 70 -1.63 1.78 12.13
N ALA A 71 -0.99 1.39 11.03
CA ALA A 71 0.20 0.56 11.08
C ALA A 71 1.38 1.31 11.76
N ALA A 72 1.62 2.58 11.43
CA ALA A 72 2.65 3.37 12.10
C ALA A 72 2.44 3.43 13.62
N ALA A 73 1.21 3.73 14.07
CA ALA A 73 0.87 3.76 15.49
C ALA A 73 1.11 2.41 16.19
N ALA A 74 0.66 1.30 15.58
CA ALA A 74 0.80 -0.04 16.15
C ALA A 74 2.26 -0.45 16.32
N TYR A 75 3.08 -0.25 15.27
CA TYR A 75 4.50 -0.64 15.33
C TYR A 75 5.35 0.29 16.18
N CYS A 76 5.00 1.59 16.28
CA CYS A 76 5.59 2.50 17.26
C CYS A 76 5.26 2.08 18.69
N ALA A 77 4.01 1.75 18.97
CA ALA A 77 3.60 1.23 20.29
C ALA A 77 4.39 -0.04 20.66
N ARG A 78 4.52 -0.99 19.72
CA ARG A 78 5.30 -2.21 19.90
C ARG A 78 6.78 -1.93 20.18
N ALA A 79 7.33 -0.89 19.55
CA ALA A 79 8.73 -0.47 19.73
C ALA A 79 8.95 0.40 20.97
N GLY A 80 7.91 0.81 21.69
CA GLY A 80 8.01 1.76 22.80
C GLY A 80 8.41 3.18 22.35
N LEU A 81 7.98 3.59 21.14
CA LEU A 81 8.29 4.90 20.55
C LEU A 81 7.07 5.81 20.64
N ASP A 82 7.29 7.07 21.00
CA ASP A 82 6.25 8.09 20.89
C ASP A 82 5.87 8.32 19.44
N CYS A 83 4.55 8.27 19.17
CA CYS A 83 4.01 8.41 17.82
C CYS A 83 2.94 9.50 17.78
N ARG A 84 3.07 10.38 16.79
CA ARG A 84 2.07 11.41 16.50
C ARG A 84 1.58 11.23 15.07
N VAL A 85 0.25 11.14 14.90
CA VAL A 85 -0.37 10.94 13.58
C VAL A 85 -1.22 12.16 13.22
N TYR A 86 -0.80 12.85 12.18
CA TYR A 86 -1.50 13.99 11.60
C TYR A 86 -2.61 13.51 10.69
N VAL A 87 -3.81 14.07 10.84
CA VAL A 87 -5.00 13.68 10.08
C VAL A 87 -5.81 14.91 9.67
N PRO A 88 -6.56 14.86 8.56
CA PRO A 88 -7.46 15.95 8.20
C PRO A 88 -8.52 16.18 9.27
N GLY A 89 -8.83 17.44 9.56
CA GLY A 89 -9.93 17.82 10.45
C GLY A 89 -11.24 17.22 9.95
N GLY A 90 -12.09 16.74 10.89
CA GLY A 90 -13.34 16.07 10.57
C GLY A 90 -13.19 14.61 10.10
N THR A 91 -12.01 14.01 10.20
CA THR A 91 -11.86 12.57 10.02
C THR A 91 -12.75 11.81 10.99
N SER A 92 -13.51 10.81 10.49
CA SER A 92 -14.50 10.11 11.33
C SER A 92 -13.84 9.47 12.56
N PRO A 93 -14.45 9.54 13.76
CA PRO A 93 -13.90 8.96 14.98
C PRO A 93 -13.57 7.47 14.85
N LYS A 94 -14.37 6.72 14.10
CA LYS A 94 -14.17 5.29 13.85
C LYS A 94 -12.82 5.01 13.13
N LYS A 95 -12.42 5.87 12.18
CA LYS A 95 -11.12 5.74 11.50
C LYS A 95 -9.94 6.02 12.45
N LEU A 96 -10.15 6.87 13.47
CA LEU A 96 -9.11 7.26 14.42
C LEU A 96 -9.02 6.34 15.64
N GLU A 97 -10.05 5.52 15.86
CA GLU A 97 -10.15 4.66 17.04
C GLU A 97 -8.93 3.73 17.19
N GLN A 98 -8.54 3.04 16.14
CA GLN A 98 -7.37 2.15 16.19
C GLN A 98 -6.07 2.91 16.44
N ILE A 99 -5.89 4.09 15.84
CA ILE A 99 -4.69 4.92 16.04
C ILE A 99 -4.59 5.32 17.51
N ARG A 100 -5.69 5.79 18.11
CA ARG A 100 -5.77 6.17 19.53
C ARG A 100 -5.59 4.97 20.46
N ALA A 101 -6.17 3.82 20.12
CA ALA A 101 -6.04 2.59 20.91
C ALA A 101 -4.60 2.08 21.01
N HIS A 102 -3.78 2.35 19.98
CA HIS A 102 -2.33 2.07 20.01
C HIS A 102 -1.51 3.12 20.80
N GLY A 103 -2.17 4.12 21.42
CA GLY A 103 -1.51 5.15 22.22
C GLY A 103 -0.88 6.29 21.44
N ALA A 104 -1.07 6.36 20.13
CA ALA A 104 -0.55 7.47 19.35
C ALA A 104 -1.38 8.74 19.56
N GLU A 105 -0.70 9.88 19.64
CA GLU A 105 -1.32 11.20 19.63
C GLU A 105 -1.90 11.48 18.24
N VAL A 106 -3.19 11.84 18.18
CA VAL A 106 -3.84 12.25 16.92
C VAL A 106 -3.90 13.76 16.86
N VAL A 107 -3.27 14.35 15.83
CA VAL A 107 -3.29 15.78 15.56
C VAL A 107 -4.24 16.04 14.39
N GLU A 108 -5.40 16.63 14.68
CA GLU A 108 -6.36 17.03 13.66
C GLU A 108 -5.96 18.38 13.05
N VAL A 109 -5.67 18.39 11.75
CA VAL A 109 -5.23 19.58 11.01
C VAL A 109 -6.41 20.17 10.25
N PRO A 110 -6.74 21.45 10.41
CA PRO A 110 -7.75 22.11 9.61
C PRO A 110 -7.39 22.10 8.12
N GLY A 111 -8.36 21.77 7.26
CA GLY A 111 -8.17 21.71 5.82
C GLY A 111 -8.14 20.30 5.26
N ASP A 112 -7.52 20.14 4.13
CA ASP A 112 -7.50 18.92 3.34
C ASP A 112 -6.26 18.03 3.64
N ARG A 113 -6.13 16.97 2.85
CA ARG A 113 -4.99 16.04 2.94
C ARG A 113 -3.64 16.71 2.69
N GLU A 114 -3.58 17.71 1.80
CA GLU A 114 -2.32 18.42 1.50
C GLU A 114 -1.91 19.32 2.67
N ALA A 115 -2.87 20.00 3.31
CA ALA A 115 -2.63 20.75 4.55
C ALA A 115 -2.08 19.84 5.66
N THR A 116 -2.68 18.66 5.80
CA THR A 116 -2.22 17.63 6.76
C THR A 116 -0.78 17.18 6.47
N ALA A 117 -0.49 16.86 5.21
CA ALA A 117 0.86 16.42 4.82
C ALA A 117 1.90 17.53 5.03
N ARG A 118 1.54 18.80 4.79
CA ARG A 118 2.41 19.94 5.06
C ARG A 118 2.70 20.08 6.55
N ALA A 119 1.68 20.08 7.40
CA ALA A 119 1.85 20.17 8.85
C ALA A 119 2.73 19.03 9.41
N ALA A 120 2.57 17.81 8.89
CA ALA A 120 3.41 16.69 9.29
C ALA A 120 4.87 16.85 8.84
N ARG A 121 5.11 17.42 7.65
CA ARG A 121 6.48 17.74 7.18
C ARG A 121 7.13 18.82 8.03
N GLU A 122 6.40 19.89 8.37
CA GLU A 122 6.87 20.95 9.26
C GLU A 122 7.25 20.39 10.63
N ALA A 123 6.41 19.51 11.20
CA ALA A 123 6.74 18.83 12.45
C ALA A 123 7.94 17.89 12.34
N ALA A 124 8.18 17.32 11.16
CA ALA A 124 9.32 16.44 10.90
C ALA A 124 10.66 17.19 10.85
N ASP A 125 10.65 18.51 10.64
CA ASP A 125 11.85 19.35 10.67
C ASP A 125 12.29 19.68 12.11
N GLU A 126 11.47 19.36 13.14
CA GLU A 126 11.85 19.52 14.54
C GLU A 126 12.98 18.53 14.92
N PRO A 127 13.99 18.96 15.68
CA PRO A 127 15.05 18.06 16.17
C PRO A 127 14.46 16.84 16.90
N GLY A 128 15.08 15.69 16.73
CA GLY A 128 14.65 14.45 17.39
C GLY A 128 13.39 13.82 16.77
N THR A 129 12.90 14.31 15.63
CA THR A 129 11.70 13.80 14.98
C THR A 129 12.02 12.94 13.76
N PHE A 130 11.38 11.78 13.66
CA PHE A 130 11.48 10.89 12.50
C PHE A 130 10.16 10.89 11.72
N TYR A 131 10.22 11.29 10.46
CA TYR A 131 9.07 11.22 9.57
C TYR A 131 8.88 9.82 9.00
N ALA A 132 7.94 9.08 9.55
CA ALA A 132 7.54 7.74 9.12
C ALA A 132 6.61 7.79 7.90
N SER A 133 6.97 8.58 6.90
CA SER A 133 6.20 8.67 5.67
C SER A 133 6.21 7.36 4.90
N HIS A 134 5.03 6.80 4.67
CA HIS A 134 4.88 5.63 3.80
C HIS A 134 5.14 5.93 2.32
N VAL A 135 5.21 7.22 1.94
CA VAL A 135 5.41 7.67 0.55
C VAL A 135 6.86 8.00 0.27
N TYR A 136 7.48 8.80 1.15
CA TYR A 136 8.82 9.35 0.91
C TYR A 136 9.94 8.54 1.54
N ASN A 137 9.68 7.81 2.62
CA ASN A 137 10.71 7.10 3.32
C ASN A 137 11.07 5.78 2.60
N PRO A 138 12.33 5.58 2.18
CA PRO A 138 12.73 4.39 1.43
C PRO A 138 12.59 3.09 2.24
N TYR A 139 12.68 3.13 3.56
CA TYR A 139 12.51 1.95 4.41
C TYR A 139 11.12 1.35 4.32
N PHE A 140 10.09 2.15 4.05
CA PHE A 140 8.75 1.61 3.82
C PHE A 140 8.70 0.72 2.58
N THR A 141 9.34 1.17 1.48
CA THR A 141 9.43 0.38 0.24
C THR A 141 10.25 -0.89 0.45
N GLN A 142 11.30 -0.85 1.28
CA GLN A 142 12.06 -2.04 1.66
C GLN A 142 11.21 -3.08 2.42
N GLY A 143 10.20 -2.64 3.13
CA GLY A 143 9.22 -3.55 3.76
C GLY A 143 8.20 -4.10 2.77
N THR A 144 7.62 -3.26 1.91
CA THR A 144 6.58 -3.72 0.96
C THR A 144 7.11 -4.68 -0.10
N LYS A 145 8.41 -4.69 -0.41
CA LYS A 145 9.01 -5.67 -1.32
C LYS A 145 8.91 -7.12 -0.83
N THR A 146 8.71 -7.35 0.48
CA THR A 146 8.52 -8.70 1.05
C THR A 146 7.31 -9.41 0.47
N TYR A 147 6.33 -8.67 -0.05
CA TYR A 147 5.18 -9.21 -0.79
C TYR A 147 5.63 -10.16 -1.92
N VAL A 148 6.58 -9.74 -2.74
CA VAL A 148 7.06 -10.55 -3.88
C VAL A 148 7.98 -11.67 -3.42
N TYR A 149 8.78 -11.48 -2.39
CA TYR A 149 9.59 -12.57 -1.83
C TYR A 149 8.72 -13.71 -1.30
N GLU A 150 7.61 -13.40 -0.64
CA GLU A 150 6.66 -14.42 -0.19
C GLU A 150 6.01 -15.14 -1.38
N LEU A 151 5.64 -14.42 -2.45
CA LEU A 151 5.13 -15.06 -3.67
C LEU A 151 6.17 -16.02 -4.26
N TRP A 152 7.42 -15.59 -4.34
CA TRP A 152 8.51 -16.42 -4.85
C TRP A 152 8.72 -17.68 -4.01
N GLU A 153 8.70 -17.57 -2.69
CA GLU A 153 8.80 -18.73 -1.78
C GLU A 153 7.61 -19.68 -1.93
N GLU A 154 6.38 -19.16 -1.90
CA GLU A 154 5.13 -19.95 -1.98
C GLU A 154 4.93 -20.63 -3.34
N LEU A 155 5.49 -20.06 -4.40
CA LEU A 155 5.48 -20.64 -5.75
C LEU A 155 6.71 -21.52 -6.07
N GLY A 156 7.46 -21.92 -5.03
CA GLY A 156 8.59 -22.84 -5.16
C GLY A 156 9.77 -22.27 -5.95
N GLY A 157 10.13 -21.01 -5.70
CA GLY A 157 11.25 -20.34 -6.37
C GLY A 157 10.90 -19.75 -7.73
N ARG A 158 9.63 -19.58 -8.05
CA ARG A 158 9.14 -18.98 -9.29
C ARG A 158 8.33 -17.72 -9.01
N LEU A 159 8.24 -16.83 -9.99
CA LEU A 159 7.34 -15.69 -9.95
C LEU A 159 6.09 -15.96 -10.79
N PRO A 160 4.94 -15.33 -10.47
CA PRO A 160 3.75 -15.40 -11.33
C PRO A 160 4.03 -14.67 -12.66
N ASP A 161 3.19 -14.90 -13.67
CA ASP A 161 3.31 -14.19 -14.96
C ASP A 161 2.86 -12.72 -14.84
N THR A 162 1.92 -12.44 -13.94
CA THR A 162 1.38 -11.10 -13.73
C THR A 162 1.16 -10.83 -12.24
N ILE A 163 1.56 -9.66 -11.78
CA ILE A 163 1.21 -9.11 -10.47
C ILE A 163 0.35 -7.86 -10.71
N VAL A 164 -0.89 -7.90 -10.26
CA VAL A 164 -1.83 -6.77 -10.35
C VAL A 164 -1.84 -6.02 -9.02
N VAL A 165 -1.65 -4.70 -9.04
CA VAL A 165 -1.48 -3.90 -7.81
C VAL A 165 -2.37 -2.67 -7.82
N PRO A 166 -3.10 -2.35 -6.72
CA PRO A 166 -3.86 -1.11 -6.64
C PRO A 166 -2.90 0.05 -6.40
N VAL A 167 -3.03 1.13 -7.16
CA VAL A 167 -2.04 2.20 -7.18
C VAL A 167 -2.64 3.57 -6.88
N GLY A 168 -2.31 4.09 -5.69
CA GLY A 168 -2.38 5.51 -5.35
C GLY A 168 -0.96 6.09 -5.33
N ASN A 169 -0.32 6.12 -4.15
CA ASN A 169 1.09 6.53 -4.01
C ASN A 169 2.12 5.49 -4.51
N GLY A 170 1.68 4.32 -4.96
CA GLY A 170 2.52 3.31 -5.59
C GLY A 170 3.46 2.52 -4.68
N THR A 171 3.29 2.59 -3.36
CA THR A 171 4.27 1.99 -2.42
C THR A 171 4.37 0.47 -2.54
N LEU A 172 3.27 -0.24 -2.79
CA LEU A 172 3.28 -1.68 -3.01
C LEU A 172 3.88 -2.03 -4.38
N LEU A 173 3.48 -1.30 -5.44
CA LEU A 173 3.98 -1.51 -6.79
C LEU A 173 5.50 -1.28 -6.87
N LEU A 174 6.01 -0.20 -6.29
CA LEU A 174 7.45 0.10 -6.26
C LEU A 174 8.22 -0.92 -5.41
N GLY A 175 7.64 -1.42 -4.32
CA GLY A 175 8.19 -2.53 -3.57
C GLY A 175 8.25 -3.82 -4.40
N ALA A 176 7.19 -4.13 -5.13
CA ALA A 176 7.15 -5.28 -6.03
C ALA A 176 8.22 -5.17 -7.14
N ALA A 177 8.31 -4.01 -7.80
CA ALA A 177 9.35 -3.78 -8.82
C ALA A 177 10.77 -3.96 -8.27
N LEU A 178 11.04 -3.42 -7.07
CA LEU A 178 12.33 -3.56 -6.41
C LEU A 178 12.67 -5.03 -6.10
N ALA A 179 11.73 -5.80 -5.57
CA ALA A 179 11.94 -7.21 -5.26
C ALA A 179 12.15 -8.06 -6.53
N VAL A 180 11.37 -7.82 -7.58
CA VAL A 180 11.55 -8.50 -8.87
C VAL A 180 12.95 -8.25 -9.41
N GLU A 181 13.41 -7.00 -9.38
CA GLU A 181 14.76 -6.64 -9.85
C GLU A 181 15.87 -7.27 -8.98
N GLU A 182 15.68 -7.31 -7.66
CA GLU A 182 16.63 -7.96 -6.75
C GLU A 182 16.71 -9.48 -7.00
N LEU A 183 15.57 -10.17 -7.10
CA LEU A 183 15.53 -11.62 -7.39
C LEU A 183 16.21 -11.94 -8.73
N HIS A 184 15.92 -11.14 -9.76
CA HIS A 184 16.54 -11.33 -11.07
C HIS A 184 18.05 -11.08 -11.03
N ARG A 185 18.51 -9.98 -10.42
CA ARG A 185 19.93 -9.62 -10.32
C ARG A 185 20.76 -10.67 -9.57
N HIS A 186 20.14 -11.33 -8.59
CA HIS A 186 20.77 -12.41 -7.83
C HIS A 186 20.63 -13.79 -8.47
N GLY A 187 20.05 -13.90 -9.66
CA GLY A 187 19.85 -15.18 -10.36
C GLY A 187 18.86 -16.12 -9.65
N LEU A 188 17.96 -15.56 -8.84
CA LEU A 188 16.94 -16.31 -8.10
C LEU A 188 15.60 -16.43 -8.85
N ALA A 189 15.40 -15.61 -9.87
CA ALA A 189 14.25 -15.69 -10.76
C ALA A 189 14.68 -15.39 -12.21
N ASP A 190 14.32 -16.30 -13.12
CA ASP A 190 14.67 -16.17 -14.57
C ASP A 190 13.66 -15.26 -15.29
N THR A 191 12.44 -15.15 -14.78
CA THR A 191 11.36 -14.38 -15.40
C THR A 191 11.01 -13.15 -14.57
N ARG A 192 10.50 -12.12 -15.25
CA ARG A 192 9.96 -10.92 -14.62
C ARG A 192 8.46 -10.86 -14.86
N PRO A 193 7.62 -10.82 -13.80
CA PRO A 193 6.19 -10.64 -13.96
C PRO A 193 5.86 -9.29 -14.56
N ALA A 194 4.82 -9.22 -15.37
CA ALA A 194 4.23 -7.95 -15.75
C ALA A 194 3.57 -7.29 -14.51
N LEU A 195 3.93 -6.06 -14.21
CA LEU A 195 3.27 -5.28 -13.16
C LEU A 195 2.10 -4.52 -13.75
N VAL A 196 0.88 -4.93 -13.42
CA VAL A 196 -0.35 -4.29 -13.86
C VAL A 196 -0.86 -3.39 -12.74
N ALA A 197 -0.94 -2.10 -13.00
CA ALA A 197 -1.39 -1.11 -12.03
C ALA A 197 -2.89 -0.85 -12.19
N VAL A 198 -3.63 -0.79 -11.08
CA VAL A 198 -5.07 -0.53 -11.08
C VAL A 198 -5.36 0.78 -10.37
N GLN A 199 -6.13 1.65 -11.03
CA GLN A 199 -6.70 2.86 -10.44
C GLN A 199 -8.23 2.83 -10.51
N ALA A 200 -8.90 3.56 -9.61
CA ALA A 200 -10.32 3.84 -9.78
C ALA A 200 -10.51 4.82 -10.94
N GLU A 201 -11.49 4.58 -11.80
CA GLU A 201 -11.82 5.49 -12.93
C GLU A 201 -12.11 6.91 -12.45
N ALA A 202 -12.63 7.06 -11.23
CA ALA A 202 -12.90 8.35 -10.61
C ALA A 202 -11.65 9.21 -10.38
N VAL A 203 -10.46 8.58 -10.20
CA VAL A 203 -9.17 9.27 -9.96
C VAL A 203 -8.06 8.43 -10.57
N SER A 204 -7.67 8.70 -11.83
CA SER A 204 -6.78 7.85 -12.63
C SER A 204 -5.61 8.57 -13.32
N PRO A 205 -4.91 9.52 -12.66
CA PRO A 205 -3.90 10.36 -13.33
C PRO A 205 -2.73 9.55 -13.91
N LEU A 206 -2.35 8.44 -13.28
CA LEU A 206 -1.26 7.59 -13.76
C LEU A 206 -1.69 6.78 -14.99
N ALA A 207 -2.91 6.26 -15.01
CA ALA A 207 -3.44 5.55 -16.16
C ALA A 207 -3.55 6.47 -17.38
N GLU A 208 -4.05 7.70 -17.19
CA GLU A 208 -4.11 8.72 -18.23
C GLU A 208 -2.72 9.05 -18.79
N ALA A 209 -1.74 9.33 -17.93
CA ALA A 209 -0.36 9.59 -18.34
C ALA A 209 0.28 8.40 -19.06
N PHE A 210 0.06 7.19 -18.56
CA PHE A 210 0.60 5.98 -19.18
C PHE A 210 0.08 5.77 -20.59
N HIS A 211 -1.24 5.86 -20.79
CA HIS A 211 -1.87 5.67 -22.11
C HIS A 211 -1.59 6.82 -23.08
N ALA A 212 -1.31 8.02 -22.58
CA ALA A 212 -0.83 9.14 -23.37
C ALA A 212 0.67 9.04 -23.74
N GLY A 213 1.39 8.00 -23.25
CA GLY A 213 2.83 7.86 -23.48
C GLY A 213 3.70 8.84 -22.67
N ALA A 214 3.11 9.57 -21.72
CA ALA A 214 3.82 10.58 -20.93
C ALA A 214 4.66 9.95 -19.82
N ASP A 215 5.79 10.58 -19.48
CA ASP A 215 6.69 10.14 -18.41
C ASP A 215 6.30 10.64 -17.02
N ASP A 216 5.32 11.56 -16.95
CA ASP A 216 4.79 12.11 -15.71
C ASP A 216 3.31 12.47 -15.90
N ILE A 217 2.60 12.69 -14.77
CA ILE A 217 1.24 13.24 -14.81
C ILE A 217 1.27 14.72 -15.25
N ALA A 218 0.26 15.15 -15.99
CA ALA A 218 0.17 16.54 -16.46
C ALA A 218 -0.10 17.55 -15.32
N GLY A 219 -0.63 17.05 -14.19
CA GLY A 219 -0.98 17.83 -13.02
C GLY A 219 -1.92 17.04 -12.10
N PRO A 220 -2.40 17.63 -11.01
CA PRO A 220 -3.37 17.00 -10.14
C PRO A 220 -4.67 16.67 -10.90
N ALA A 221 -5.12 15.42 -10.82
CA ALA A 221 -6.41 15.01 -11.38
C ALA A 221 -7.58 15.61 -10.57
N ALA A 222 -8.72 15.77 -11.21
CA ALA A 222 -9.96 16.05 -10.49
C ALA A 222 -10.32 14.87 -9.60
N VAL A 223 -10.63 15.14 -8.33
CA VAL A 223 -11.05 14.11 -7.37
C VAL A 223 -12.56 13.98 -7.43
N ARG A 224 -13.02 12.84 -7.94
CA ARG A 224 -14.42 12.41 -7.82
C ARG A 224 -14.55 11.41 -6.68
N PRO A 225 -15.70 11.32 -6.00
CA PRO A 225 -15.90 10.31 -4.96
C PRO A 225 -15.64 8.90 -5.49
N THR A 226 -14.91 8.10 -4.69
CA THR A 226 -14.63 6.70 -5.01
C THR A 226 -14.70 5.83 -3.75
N LEU A 227 -15.17 4.60 -3.92
CA LEU A 227 -15.13 3.56 -2.89
C LEU A 227 -13.70 3.13 -2.56
N ALA A 228 -12.79 3.25 -3.53
CA ALA A 228 -11.38 2.90 -3.37
C ALA A 228 -10.54 4.07 -2.80
N GLU A 229 -10.97 4.63 -1.66
CA GLU A 229 -10.35 5.79 -1.01
C GLU A 229 -8.81 5.67 -0.86
N GLY A 230 -8.31 4.46 -0.61
CA GLY A 230 -6.86 4.21 -0.40
C GLY A 230 -5.99 4.45 -1.64
N ILE A 231 -6.60 4.52 -2.84
CA ILE A 231 -5.92 4.83 -4.10
C ILE A 231 -6.41 6.13 -4.76
N ALA A 232 -7.28 6.88 -4.10
CA ALA A 232 -7.78 8.18 -4.57
C ALA A 232 -6.73 9.28 -4.40
N ILE A 233 -5.63 9.19 -5.13
CA ILE A 233 -4.50 10.12 -5.06
C ILE A 233 -4.41 10.92 -6.35
N PRO A 234 -4.77 12.21 -6.33
CA PRO A 234 -4.82 13.04 -7.54
C PRO A 234 -3.44 13.43 -8.08
N ALA A 235 -2.42 13.48 -7.22
CA ALA A 235 -1.06 13.85 -7.59
C ALA A 235 -0.04 12.95 -6.89
N PRO A 236 0.16 11.71 -7.37
CA PRO A 236 1.17 10.82 -6.79
C PRO A 236 2.57 11.41 -6.94
N PRO A 237 3.31 11.68 -5.85
CA PRO A 237 4.61 12.37 -5.95
C PRO A 237 5.71 11.51 -6.59
N ARG A 238 5.48 10.21 -6.75
CA ARG A 238 6.41 9.27 -7.38
C ARG A 238 5.90 8.80 -8.75
N ALA A 239 5.09 9.61 -9.45
CA ALA A 239 4.45 9.25 -10.71
C ALA A 239 5.44 8.72 -11.75
N ARG A 240 6.57 9.41 -11.98
CA ARG A 240 7.62 8.96 -12.93
C ARG A 240 8.17 7.57 -12.61
N GLN A 241 8.41 7.31 -11.32
CA GLN A 241 8.95 6.01 -10.90
C GLN A 241 7.92 4.89 -11.12
N ILE A 242 6.65 5.16 -10.84
CA ILE A 242 5.55 4.21 -11.01
C ILE A 242 5.35 3.90 -12.49
N LEU A 243 5.23 4.93 -13.35
CA LEU A 243 5.07 4.80 -14.80
C LEU A 243 6.23 4.00 -15.42
N ARG A 244 7.45 4.33 -15.04
CA ARG A 244 8.65 3.63 -15.47
C ARG A 244 8.63 2.16 -15.06
N ALA A 245 8.35 1.83 -13.81
CA ALA A 245 8.31 0.46 -13.31
C ALA A 245 7.29 -0.41 -14.07
N VAL A 246 6.11 0.14 -14.37
CA VAL A 246 5.10 -0.57 -15.17
C VAL A 246 5.58 -0.81 -16.61
N ARG A 247 6.19 0.19 -17.25
CA ARG A 247 6.73 0.05 -18.62
C ARG A 247 7.87 -0.96 -18.70
N GLU A 248 8.84 -0.88 -17.80
CA GLU A 248 10.02 -1.76 -17.78
C GLU A 248 9.67 -3.23 -17.58
N THR A 249 8.55 -3.53 -16.93
CA THR A 249 8.04 -4.90 -16.78
C THR A 249 7.08 -5.33 -17.90
N GLY A 250 6.90 -4.49 -18.92
CA GLY A 250 5.92 -4.73 -19.98
C GLY A 250 4.47 -4.78 -19.45
N GLY A 251 4.20 -4.15 -18.32
CA GLY A 251 2.89 -4.05 -17.70
C GLY A 251 1.97 -3.02 -18.35
N THR A 252 0.85 -2.74 -17.70
CA THR A 252 -0.12 -1.75 -18.15
C THR A 252 -0.87 -1.13 -16.97
N PHE A 253 -1.65 -0.11 -17.24
CA PHE A 253 -2.64 0.44 -16.30
C PHE A 253 -4.05 0.02 -16.70
N LEU A 254 -4.85 -0.34 -15.69
CA LEU A 254 -6.27 -0.59 -15.82
C LEU A 254 -7.03 0.37 -14.91
N THR A 255 -8.17 0.85 -15.38
CA THR A 255 -9.11 1.64 -14.57
C THR A 255 -10.36 0.81 -14.30
N VAL A 256 -10.93 1.01 -13.11
CA VAL A 256 -12.11 0.24 -12.67
C VAL A 256 -13.22 1.22 -12.24
N PRO A 257 -14.42 1.12 -12.82
CA PRO A 257 -15.55 1.93 -12.41
C PRO A 257 -16.13 1.46 -11.05
N GLU A 258 -16.82 2.37 -10.36
CA GLU A 258 -17.32 2.17 -8.99
C GLU A 258 -18.27 0.98 -8.84
N GLU A 259 -19.14 0.75 -9.84
CA GLU A 259 -20.07 -0.38 -9.83
C GLU A 259 -19.34 -1.72 -9.87
N ARG A 260 -18.21 -1.82 -10.58
CA ARG A 260 -17.40 -3.05 -10.61
C ARG A 260 -16.65 -3.26 -9.29
N ILE A 261 -16.13 -2.20 -8.67
CA ILE A 261 -15.51 -2.29 -7.34
C ILE A 261 -16.54 -2.81 -6.33
N ARG A 262 -17.75 -2.27 -6.35
CA ARG A 262 -18.85 -2.70 -5.47
C ARG A 262 -19.26 -4.16 -5.72
N ALA A 263 -19.39 -4.56 -6.98
CA ALA A 263 -19.72 -5.93 -7.35
C ALA A 263 -18.63 -6.91 -6.90
N ALA A 264 -17.38 -6.59 -7.14
CA ALA A 264 -16.23 -7.40 -6.74
C ALA A 264 -16.11 -7.54 -5.21
N GLN A 265 -16.43 -6.50 -4.42
CA GLN A 265 -16.47 -6.60 -2.98
C GLN A 265 -17.51 -7.61 -2.50
N ARG A 266 -18.70 -7.59 -3.11
CA ARG A 266 -19.76 -8.54 -2.80
C ARG A 266 -19.43 -9.96 -3.26
N ASP A 267 -18.76 -10.12 -4.40
CA ASP A 267 -18.31 -11.42 -4.90
C ASP A 267 -17.27 -12.03 -3.97
N LEU A 268 -16.23 -11.29 -3.60
CA LEU A 268 -15.22 -11.76 -2.64
C LEU A 268 -15.84 -12.12 -1.29
N ALA A 269 -16.78 -11.31 -0.78
CA ALA A 269 -17.47 -11.60 0.48
C ALA A 269 -18.25 -12.93 0.41
N ARG A 270 -18.92 -13.24 -0.72
CA ARG A 270 -19.61 -14.54 -0.93
C ARG A 270 -18.65 -15.73 -1.04
N ARG A 271 -17.38 -15.46 -1.38
CA ARG A 271 -16.29 -16.46 -1.37
C ARG A 271 -15.61 -16.57 0.02
N GLY A 272 -16.14 -15.88 1.05
CA GLY A 272 -15.57 -15.88 2.41
C GLY A 272 -14.46 -14.87 2.63
N LEU A 273 -14.19 -13.98 1.69
CA LEU A 273 -13.10 -12.99 1.74
C LEU A 273 -13.68 -11.57 1.89
N PHE A 274 -13.75 -11.10 3.14
CA PHE A 274 -14.31 -9.78 3.42
C PHE A 274 -13.24 -8.69 3.40
N VAL A 275 -13.14 -8.00 2.27
CA VAL A 275 -12.05 -7.06 1.91
C VAL A 275 -12.59 -5.64 1.78
N GLU A 276 -11.78 -4.63 2.13
CA GLU A 276 -12.11 -3.22 1.88
C GLU A 276 -12.18 -2.92 0.38
N ALA A 277 -12.97 -1.92 -0.03
CA ALA A 277 -13.19 -1.58 -1.43
C ALA A 277 -11.89 -1.30 -2.21
N THR A 278 -10.90 -0.64 -1.60
CA THR A 278 -9.58 -0.44 -2.23
C THR A 278 -8.90 -1.77 -2.60
N GLY A 279 -8.98 -2.76 -1.71
CA GLY A 279 -8.38 -4.09 -1.93
C GLY A 279 -9.11 -4.90 -3.01
N THR A 280 -10.38 -4.60 -3.29
CA THR A 280 -11.17 -5.30 -4.31
C THR A 280 -10.93 -4.79 -5.73
N ALA A 281 -10.36 -3.60 -5.89
CA ALA A 281 -10.14 -2.99 -7.21
C ALA A 281 -9.33 -3.90 -8.16
N CYS A 282 -8.32 -4.62 -7.63
CA CYS A 282 -7.53 -5.54 -8.44
C CYS A 282 -8.34 -6.75 -8.91
N TRP A 283 -9.17 -7.31 -8.04
CA TRP A 283 -10.09 -8.39 -8.43
C TRP A 283 -11.10 -7.90 -9.47
N ALA A 284 -11.71 -6.74 -9.24
CA ALA A 284 -12.63 -6.11 -10.20
C ALA A 284 -12.01 -5.88 -11.59
N ALA A 285 -10.70 -5.64 -11.65
CA ALA A 285 -10.00 -5.44 -12.91
C ALA A 285 -9.79 -6.73 -13.71
N VAL A 286 -9.71 -7.90 -13.04
CA VAL A 286 -9.28 -9.16 -13.67
C VAL A 286 -10.30 -10.29 -13.58
N GLU A 287 -11.41 -10.13 -12.86
CA GLU A 287 -12.41 -11.20 -12.65
C GLU A 287 -13.03 -11.73 -13.96
N ALA A 288 -13.21 -10.86 -14.95
CA ALA A 288 -13.78 -11.22 -16.24
C ALA A 288 -12.76 -11.88 -17.16
N ALA A 289 -11.51 -11.41 -17.12
CA ALA A 289 -10.40 -11.97 -17.88
C ALA A 289 -9.07 -11.51 -17.27
N PRO A 290 -8.10 -12.40 -17.00
CA PRO A 290 -6.77 -12.00 -16.60
C PRO A 290 -6.10 -11.21 -17.75
N PRO A 291 -5.23 -10.22 -17.42
CA PRO A 291 -4.64 -9.34 -18.43
C PRO A 291 -3.66 -10.06 -19.37
N ARG A 292 -3.19 -11.24 -18.98
CA ARG A 292 -2.27 -12.09 -19.75
C ARG A 292 -2.53 -13.58 -19.45
N PRO A 293 -2.12 -14.49 -20.36
CA PRO A 293 -2.06 -15.92 -20.04
C PRO A 293 -1.12 -16.21 -18.86
N GLY A 294 -1.37 -17.32 -18.17
CA GLY A 294 -0.56 -17.77 -17.04
C GLY A 294 -1.14 -17.37 -15.68
N LEU A 295 -0.31 -17.43 -14.61
CA LEU A 295 -0.72 -17.13 -13.25
C LEU A 295 -0.72 -15.63 -12.99
N THR A 296 -1.88 -15.12 -12.63
CA THR A 296 -2.06 -13.74 -12.16
C THR A 296 -2.24 -13.73 -10.64
N VAL A 297 -1.54 -12.85 -9.95
CA VAL A 297 -1.71 -12.65 -8.50
C VAL A 297 -2.24 -11.25 -8.22
N VAL A 298 -3.28 -11.19 -7.37
CA VAL A 298 -3.87 -9.94 -6.86
C VAL A 298 -3.68 -9.82 -5.35
N PRO A 299 -3.29 -8.67 -4.79
CA PRO A 299 -3.28 -8.44 -3.35
C PRO A 299 -4.68 -8.08 -2.86
N LEU A 300 -5.15 -8.72 -1.81
CA LEU A 300 -6.29 -8.27 -1.03
C LEU A 300 -5.76 -7.43 0.15
N CYS A 301 -5.65 -6.13 -0.07
CA CYS A 301 -4.79 -5.22 0.67
C CYS A 301 -5.23 -4.88 2.08
N GLY A 302 -6.53 -4.87 2.36
CA GLY A 302 -7.06 -4.46 3.66
C GLY A 302 -8.40 -5.09 3.98
N ALA A 303 -8.68 -5.27 5.27
CA ALA A 303 -9.88 -5.95 5.73
C ALA A 303 -11.14 -5.09 5.63
N GLY A 304 -12.23 -5.68 5.15
CA GLY A 304 -13.54 -5.05 5.06
C GLY A 304 -14.17 -4.73 6.43
N ALA A 305 -13.75 -5.41 7.49
CA ALA A 305 -14.24 -5.15 8.84
C ALA A 305 -13.99 -3.69 9.32
N LYS A 306 -13.00 -3.01 8.75
CA LYS A 306 -12.67 -1.61 9.08
C LYS A 306 -13.64 -0.61 8.45
N THR A 307 -14.17 -0.92 7.27
CA THR A 307 -14.96 0.02 6.46
C THR A 307 -16.39 -0.41 6.22
N GLY A 308 -16.69 -1.71 6.35
CA GLY A 308 -17.97 -2.29 6.00
C GLY A 308 -18.10 -2.56 4.48
N LEU A 309 -19.31 -2.97 4.08
CA LEU A 309 -19.67 -3.04 2.66
C LEU A 309 -19.94 -1.63 2.13
N ALA A 310 -19.50 -1.39 0.92
CA ALA A 310 -19.86 -0.18 0.19
C ALA A 310 -21.38 -0.15 -0.08
N PRO A 311 -22.06 0.97 0.20
CA PRO A 311 -23.49 1.14 0.02
C PRO A 311 -23.94 0.98 -1.44
#